data_961f804fa85b9af00aee4fd1799e4e39
#
_entry.id   961f804fa85b9af00aee4fd1799e4e39
#
_cell.length_a   1.000
_cell.length_b   1.000
_cell.length_c   1.000
_cell.angle_alpha   90.00
_cell.angle_beta   90.00
_cell.angle_gamma   90.00
#
_symmetry.space_group_name_H-M   'P 1'
#
loop_
_entity.id
_entity.type
_entity.pdbx_description
1 polymer ?
#
loop_
_entity_poly.entity_id
_entity_poly.type
_entity_poly.pdbx_seq_one_letter_code
_entity_poly.pdbx_strand_id
1 'polypeptide(L)'
;MIAKIEQLLKEVEALHASNAEELEALRIKYLSKKGAINDLMADFRNVAAEQKKEVGMRLNELKTKAQDKINALKEMFESQDNDCDGLDRKST
;
A
#
# COMPACT_ATOMS: atom_id res chain seq x y z
N MET A 1 -3.18 17.32 5.94
CA MET A 1 -2.92 15.89 5.93
C MET A 1 -3.65 15.17 4.80
N ILE A 2 -4.87 15.54 4.55
CA ILE A 2 -5.61 14.90 3.48
C ILE A 2 -4.92 15.11 2.13
N ALA A 3 -4.34 16.27 1.93
CA ALA A 3 -3.66 16.53 0.67
C ALA A 3 -2.55 15.52 0.43
N LYS A 4 -1.82 15.18 1.48
CA LYS A 4 -0.76 14.18 1.34
C LYS A 4 -1.33 12.82 1.02
N ILE A 5 -2.43 12.48 1.68
CA ILE A 5 -3.06 11.19 1.43
C ILE A 5 -3.52 11.10 -0.01
N GLU A 6 -4.14 12.16 -0.50
CA GLU A 6 -4.60 12.15 -1.88
C GLU A 6 -3.44 12.04 -2.85
N GLN A 7 -2.36 12.74 -2.55
CA GLN A 7 -1.19 12.66 -3.41
C GLN A 7 -0.65 11.24 -3.47
N LEU A 8 -0.54 10.61 -2.30
CA LEU A 8 -0.07 9.24 -2.25
C LEU A 8 -1.04 8.29 -2.95
N LEU A 9 -2.32 8.56 -2.83
CA LEU A 9 -3.31 7.75 -3.53
C LEU A 9 -3.07 7.78 -5.03
N LYS A 10 -2.80 8.96 -5.56
CA LYS A 10 -2.53 9.07 -6.98
C LYS A 10 -1.26 8.31 -7.35
N GLU A 11 -0.24 8.42 -6.52
CA GLU A 11 0.99 7.71 -6.78
C GLU A 11 0.78 6.21 -6.76
N VAL A 12 -0.01 5.76 -5.79
CA VAL A 12 -0.28 4.34 -5.68
C VAL A 12 -1.01 3.83 -6.92
N GLU A 13 -1.94 4.61 -7.42
CA GLU A 13 -2.68 4.19 -8.61
C GLU A 13 -1.78 4.08 -9.81
N ALA A 14 -0.72 4.87 -9.83
CA ALA A 14 0.23 4.85 -10.93
C ALA A 14 1.41 3.93 -10.66
N LEU A 15 1.38 3.22 -9.56
CA LEU A 15 2.49 2.35 -9.22
C LEU A 15 2.65 1.24 -10.24
N HIS A 16 3.88 0.94 -10.54
CA HIS A 16 4.17 -0.20 -11.37
C HIS A 16 5.61 -0.62 -11.09
N ALA A 17 5.93 -1.85 -11.40
CA ALA A 17 7.27 -2.38 -11.19
C ALA A 17 7.64 -3.21 -12.39
N SER A 18 8.89 -3.09 -12.81
CA SER A 18 9.40 -3.87 -13.93
C SER A 18 9.94 -5.21 -13.48
N ASN A 19 10.33 -5.31 -12.24
CA ASN A 19 10.87 -6.57 -11.72
C ASN A 19 10.59 -6.68 -10.24
N ALA A 20 10.96 -7.80 -9.67
CA ALA A 20 10.68 -8.07 -8.26
C ALA A 20 11.41 -7.10 -7.35
N GLU A 21 12.59 -6.69 -7.75
CA GLU A 21 13.34 -5.76 -6.93
C GLU A 21 12.63 -4.43 -6.79
N GLU A 22 12.11 -3.93 -7.91
CA GLU A 22 11.37 -2.67 -7.86
C GLU A 22 10.11 -2.84 -7.04
N LEU A 23 9.45 -3.98 -7.20
CA LEU A 23 8.25 -4.23 -6.42
C LEU A 23 8.54 -4.19 -4.93
N GLU A 24 9.61 -4.85 -4.54
CA GLU A 24 9.96 -4.85 -3.13
C GLU A 24 10.29 -3.45 -2.64
N ALA A 25 10.99 -2.68 -3.46
CA ALA A 25 11.32 -1.31 -3.09
C ALA A 25 10.04 -0.50 -2.87
N LEU A 26 9.06 -0.67 -3.74
CA LEU A 26 7.78 0.03 -3.58
C LEU A 26 7.10 -0.39 -2.29
N ARG A 27 7.11 -1.68 -2.02
CA ARG A 27 6.49 -2.16 -0.80
C ARG A 27 7.14 -1.54 0.42
N ILE A 28 8.45 -1.53 0.44
CA ILE A 28 9.17 -0.94 1.56
C ILE A 28 8.89 0.55 1.64
N LYS A 29 8.83 1.20 0.49
CA LYS A 29 8.64 2.64 0.47
C LYS A 29 7.28 3.03 1.05
N TYR A 30 6.26 2.22 0.82
CA TYR A 30 4.91 2.59 1.24
C TYR A 30 4.42 1.81 2.45
N LEU A 31 4.75 0.54 2.54
CA LEU A 31 4.15 -0.32 3.56
C LEU A 31 5.07 -0.64 4.73
N SER A 32 6.33 -0.27 4.65
CA SER A 32 7.23 -0.60 5.75
C SER A 32 7.06 0.37 6.90
N LYS A 33 7.74 0.11 7.98
CA LYS A 33 7.67 0.97 9.14
C LYS A 33 8.09 2.39 8.82
N LYS A 34 9.01 2.54 7.90
CA LYS A 34 9.44 3.86 7.48
C LYS A 34 8.77 4.32 6.21
N GLY A 35 7.73 3.62 5.80
CA GLY A 35 7.02 3.98 4.60
C GLY A 35 6.19 5.23 4.78
N ALA A 36 5.79 5.81 3.65
CA ALA A 36 5.00 7.04 3.68
C ALA A 36 3.68 6.83 4.41
N ILE A 37 3.07 5.66 4.21
CA ILE A 37 1.78 5.39 4.85
C ILE A 37 1.94 5.34 6.35
N ASN A 38 2.97 4.67 6.82
CA ASN A 38 3.21 4.60 8.26
C ASN A 38 3.47 5.98 8.84
N ASP A 39 4.16 6.81 8.08
CA ASP A 39 4.43 8.17 8.51
C ASP A 39 3.13 8.93 8.70
N LEU A 40 2.21 8.77 7.78
CA LEU A 40 0.91 9.40 7.89
C LEU A 40 0.13 8.86 9.08
N MET A 41 0.27 7.59 9.35
CA MET A 41 -0.41 7.02 10.50
C MET A 41 0.09 7.61 11.80
N ALA A 42 1.39 7.90 11.86
CA ALA A 42 1.93 8.53 13.04
C ALA A 42 1.37 9.94 13.19
N ASP A 43 1.26 10.65 12.08
CA ASP A 43 0.67 11.99 12.11
C ASP A 43 -0.80 11.95 12.47
N PHE A 44 -1.46 10.85 12.13
CA PHE A 44 -2.88 10.72 12.40
C PHE A 44 -3.19 10.91 13.88
N ARG A 45 -2.26 10.57 14.73
CA ARG A 45 -2.46 10.70 16.16
C ARG A 45 -2.61 12.15 16.58
N ASN A 46 -2.03 13.05 15.81
CA ASN A 46 -2.10 14.48 16.12
C ASN A 46 -3.24 15.17 15.41
N VAL A 47 -4.01 14.44 14.64
CA VAL A 47 -5.13 15.02 13.93
C VAL A 47 -6.27 15.30 14.90
N ALA A 48 -6.98 16.39 14.67
CA ALA A 48 -8.11 16.74 15.50
C ALA A 48 -9.18 15.66 15.44
N ALA A 49 -9.87 15.47 16.56
CA ALA A 49 -10.90 14.43 16.62
C ALA A 49 -11.94 14.61 15.53
N GLU A 50 -12.24 15.85 15.21
CA GLU A 50 -13.25 16.11 14.20
C GLU A 50 -12.81 15.59 12.83
N GLN A 51 -11.53 15.70 12.56
CA GLN A 51 -11.00 15.29 11.26
C GLN A 51 -10.51 13.86 11.26
N LYS A 52 -10.35 13.27 12.42
CA LYS A 52 -9.82 11.92 12.49
C LYS A 52 -10.66 10.95 11.68
N LYS A 53 -11.96 11.14 11.73
CA LYS A 53 -12.85 10.23 11.02
C LYS A 53 -12.55 10.26 9.53
N GLU A 54 -12.50 11.46 8.96
CA GLU A 54 -12.26 11.57 7.54
C GLU A 54 -10.84 11.16 7.18
N VAL A 55 -9.86 11.64 7.94
CA VAL A 55 -8.48 11.29 7.68
C VAL A 55 -8.28 9.79 7.82
N GLY A 56 -8.91 9.20 8.82
CA GLY A 56 -8.79 7.77 9.01
C GLY A 56 -9.33 6.98 7.84
N MET A 57 -10.47 7.41 7.31
CA MET A 57 -11.05 6.74 6.16
C MET A 57 -10.11 6.82 4.96
N ARG A 58 -9.55 7.98 4.73
CA ARG A 58 -8.65 8.15 3.60
C ARG A 58 -7.36 7.36 3.80
N LEU A 59 -6.84 7.37 5.02
CA LEU A 59 -5.65 6.60 5.31
C LEU A 59 -5.89 5.12 5.09
N ASN A 60 -7.02 4.64 5.55
CA ASN A 60 -7.36 3.24 5.37
C ASN A 60 -7.47 2.90 3.88
N GLU A 61 -8.09 3.79 3.13
CA GLU A 61 -8.21 3.57 1.70
C GLU A 61 -6.85 3.56 1.04
N LEU A 62 -5.99 4.50 1.42
CA LEU A 62 -4.64 4.55 0.86
C LEU A 62 -3.89 3.26 1.16
N LYS A 63 -3.98 2.81 2.40
CA LYS A 63 -3.28 1.60 2.79
C LYS A 63 -3.80 0.41 1.99
N THR A 64 -5.11 0.29 1.89
CA THR A 64 -5.69 -0.82 1.16
C THR A 64 -5.29 -0.79 -0.31
N LYS A 65 -5.34 0.39 -0.91
CA LYS A 65 -4.99 0.50 -2.32
C LYS A 65 -3.53 0.18 -2.55
N ALA A 66 -2.65 0.67 -1.68
CA ALA A 66 -1.23 0.39 -1.82
C ALA A 66 -0.97 -1.10 -1.72
N GLN A 67 -1.58 -1.73 -0.74
CA GLN A 67 -1.38 -3.15 -0.56
C GLN A 67 -1.95 -3.93 -1.73
N ASP A 68 -3.13 -3.55 -2.17
CA ASP A 68 -3.77 -4.23 -3.30
C ASP A 68 -2.92 -4.09 -4.55
N LYS A 69 -2.41 -2.89 -4.79
CA LYS A 69 -1.58 -2.67 -5.97
C LYS A 69 -0.32 -3.52 -5.92
N ILE A 70 0.33 -3.54 -4.78
CA ILE A 70 1.56 -4.30 -4.64
C ILE A 70 1.27 -5.80 -4.78
N ASN A 71 0.16 -6.24 -4.23
CA ASN A 71 -0.22 -7.63 -4.37
C ASN A 71 -0.47 -8.00 -5.82
N ALA A 72 -1.14 -7.11 -6.55
CA ALA A 72 -1.41 -7.36 -7.96
C ALA A 72 -0.12 -7.48 -8.75
N LEU A 73 0.82 -6.57 -8.47
CA LEU A 73 2.10 -6.60 -9.16
C LEU A 73 2.87 -7.87 -8.79
N LYS A 74 2.79 -8.25 -7.53
CA LYS A 74 3.49 -9.45 -7.09
C LYS A 74 2.94 -10.68 -7.79
N GLU A 75 1.63 -10.75 -7.91
CA GLU A 75 1.02 -11.89 -8.58
C GLU A 75 1.46 -11.99 -10.02
N MET A 76 1.63 -10.85 -10.67
CA MET A 76 2.09 -10.88 -12.04
C MET A 76 3.45 -11.55 -12.17
N PHE A 77 4.33 -11.25 -11.23
CA PHE A 77 5.67 -11.85 -11.27
C PHE A 77 5.62 -13.32 -10.89
N GLU A 78 4.85 -13.65 -9.87
CA GLU A 78 4.77 -15.03 -9.42
C GLU A 78 4.04 -15.91 -10.43
N SER A 79 3.12 -15.33 -11.13
CA SER A 79 2.37 -16.08 -12.12
C SER A 79 3.28 -16.64 -13.19
N GLN A 80 4.28 -15.88 -13.53
CA GLN A 80 5.22 -16.36 -14.49
C GLN A 80 5.97 -17.58 -14.03
N ASP A 81 6.27 -17.56 -12.76
CA ASP A 81 7.00 -18.67 -12.19
C ASP A 81 6.19 -19.84 -12.04
N ASN A 82 5.04 -19.69 -11.74
CA ASN A 82 4.14 -20.69 -11.72
C ASN A 82 4.26 -21.77 -10.93
N ASP A 83 4.18 -22.01 -10.24
CA ASP A 83 4.38 -22.98 -9.56
C ASP A 83 3.47 -23.36 -8.79
N CYS A 84 2.82 -23.18 -8.60
CA CYS A 84 1.94 -23.50 -8.08
C CYS A 84 1.57 -23.88 -6.99
N ASP A 85 1.45 -24.09 -6.54
CA ASP A 85 1.18 -24.45 -5.57
C ASP A 85 0.36 -23.88 -4.91
N GLY A 86 0.16 -23.37 -4.91
CA GLY A 86 -0.56 -22.73 -4.30
C GLY A 86 -1.50 -22.95 -3.61
N LEU A 87 -1.74 -23.21 -3.12
CA LEU A 87 -2.56 -23.38 -2.58
C LEU A 87 -2.97 -22.84 -1.61
N ASP A 88 -2.76 -22.73 -0.99
CA ASP A 88 -3.12 -22.41 -0.14
C ASP A 88 -3.37 -21.34 0.30
N ARG A 89 -3.35 -20.90 0.35
CA ARG A 89 -3.51 -19.96 0.69
C ARG A 89 -4.46 -19.52 1.08
N LYS A 90 -4.99 -19.50 1.36
CA LYS A 90 -5.75 -19.08 1.58
C LYS A 90 -6.14 -18.67 2.24
N SER A 91 -6.03 -18.55 2.85
CA SER A 91 -6.35 -18.20 3.47
C SER A 91 -6.88 -17.54 3.88
N THR A 92 -7.11 -17.28 4.24
CA THR A 92 -7.64 -16.56 4.70
C THR A 92 -8.12 -16.16 4.95
#